data_b8f473e61845e962f83df99af6f2dc01
#
_entry.id   b8f473e61845e962f83df99af6f2dc01
#
_cell.length_a   1.000
_cell.length_b   1.000
_cell.length_c   1.000
_cell.angle_alpha   90.00
_cell.angle_beta   90.00
_cell.angle_gamma   90.00
#
_symmetry.space_group_name_H-M   'P 1'
#
loop_
_entity.id
_entity.type
_entity.pdbx_description
1 polymer ?
#
loop_
_entity_poly.entity_id
_entity_poly.type
_entity_poly.pdbx_seq_one_letter_code
_entity_poly.pdbx_strand_id
1 'polypeptide(L)'
;MLTLHTVREKVAIFLLEQSRLNKSDDFMLQKSRQEIAESFAIQKFSLQRCLKEFAADGMIRTNGKQIIILDREKLMAVAKMTEK
;
A
#
# COMPACT_ATOMS: atom_id res chain seq x y z
N MET A 1 3.96 -16.14 -19.44
CA MET A 1 3.43 -16.46 -18.12
C MET A 1 2.82 -15.28 -17.42
N LEU A 2 1.66 -15.49 -16.85
CA LEU A 2 0.99 -14.42 -16.11
C LEU A 2 1.56 -14.31 -14.71
N THR A 3 1.76 -13.09 -14.28
CA THR A 3 2.18 -12.82 -12.94
C THR A 3 0.98 -12.26 -12.18
N LEU A 4 0.58 -12.98 -11.16
CA LEU A 4 -0.53 -12.54 -10.32
C LEU A 4 0.05 -11.91 -9.06
N HIS A 5 -0.31 -10.67 -8.84
CA HIS A 5 0.12 -9.99 -7.63
C HIS A 5 -0.76 -10.41 -6.46
N THR A 6 -0.14 -10.64 -5.33
CA THR A 6 -0.90 -10.88 -4.10
C THR A 6 -1.53 -9.58 -3.63
N VAL A 7 -2.43 -9.68 -2.65
CA VAL A 7 -3.02 -8.49 -2.07
C VAL A 7 -1.92 -7.58 -1.50
N ARG A 8 -0.95 -8.18 -0.82
CA ARG A 8 0.14 -7.41 -0.23
C ARG A 8 0.94 -6.66 -1.30
N GLU A 9 1.22 -7.32 -2.41
CA GLU A 9 1.95 -6.67 -3.51
C GLU A 9 1.15 -5.51 -4.09
N LYS A 10 -0.15 -5.74 -4.32
CA LYS A 10 -1.01 -4.70 -4.89
C LYS A 10 -1.07 -3.48 -3.97
N VAL A 11 -1.24 -3.71 -2.68
CA VAL A 11 -1.34 -2.60 -1.72
C VAL A 11 -0.01 -1.87 -1.61
N ALA A 12 1.11 -2.61 -1.59
CA ALA A 12 2.43 -1.99 -1.52
C ALA A 12 2.67 -1.11 -2.74
N ILE A 13 2.34 -1.61 -3.92
CA ILE A 13 2.49 -0.84 -5.16
C ILE A 13 1.65 0.42 -5.09
N PHE A 14 0.41 0.29 -4.62
CA PHE A 14 -0.48 1.43 -4.50
C PHE A 14 0.11 2.50 -3.57
N LEU A 15 0.61 2.09 -2.41
CA LEU A 15 1.16 3.05 -1.46
C LEU A 15 2.38 3.75 -2.00
N LEU A 16 3.26 3.01 -2.68
CA LEU A 16 4.44 3.61 -3.28
C LEU A 16 4.06 4.59 -4.38
N GLU A 17 3.05 4.23 -5.16
CA GLU A 17 2.57 5.10 -6.22
C GLU A 17 1.99 6.39 -5.65
N GLN A 18 1.22 6.29 -4.56
CA GLN A 18 0.66 7.46 -3.91
C GLN A 18 1.76 8.37 -3.37
N SER A 19 2.79 7.77 -2.79
CA SER A 19 3.93 8.53 -2.29
C SER A 19 4.59 9.30 -3.44
N ARG A 20 4.77 8.63 -4.57
CA ARG A 20 5.39 9.26 -5.72
C ARG A 20 4.55 10.41 -6.24
N LEU A 21 3.24 10.22 -6.32
CA LEU A 21 2.33 11.24 -6.82
C LEU A 21 2.28 12.45 -5.89
N ASN A 22 2.37 12.20 -4.59
CA ASN A 22 2.34 13.28 -3.60
C ASN A 22 3.73 13.85 -3.32
N LYS A 23 4.76 13.20 -3.85
CA LYS A 23 6.16 13.58 -3.63
C LYS A 23 6.49 13.65 -2.14
N SER A 24 5.92 12.72 -1.39
CA SER A 24 6.08 12.67 0.05
C SER A 24 5.70 11.28 0.57
N ASP A 25 6.38 10.85 1.62
CA ASP A 25 6.04 9.60 2.28
C ASP A 25 4.89 9.77 3.27
N ASP A 26 4.44 11.00 3.47
CA ASP A 26 3.33 11.34 4.35
C ASP A 26 2.24 11.94 3.48
N PHE A 27 1.15 11.21 3.31
CA PHE A 27 0.10 11.66 2.41
C PHE A 27 -1.26 11.20 2.92
N MET A 28 -2.30 11.83 2.39
CA MET A 28 -3.68 11.50 2.70
C MET A 28 -4.28 10.73 1.54
N LEU A 29 -5.00 9.67 1.87
CA LEU A 29 -5.74 8.92 0.86
C LEU A 29 -6.93 9.76 0.41
N GLN A 30 -7.09 9.88 -0.90
CA GLN A 30 -8.19 10.67 -1.46
C GLN A 30 -9.48 9.89 -1.55
N LYS A 31 -9.37 8.57 -1.61
CA LYS A 31 -10.52 7.69 -1.75
C LYS A 31 -10.75 6.91 -0.47
N SER A 32 -11.97 6.44 -0.30
CA SER A 32 -12.27 5.58 0.83
C SER A 32 -11.60 4.22 0.64
N ARG A 33 -11.47 3.47 1.72
CA ARG A 33 -10.91 2.13 1.62
C ARG A 33 -11.74 1.23 0.73
N GLN A 34 -13.04 1.43 0.73
CA GLN A 34 -13.93 0.69 -0.15
C GLN A 34 -13.59 0.96 -1.62
N GLU A 35 -13.42 2.23 -1.97
CA GLU A 35 -13.11 2.59 -3.34
C GLU A 35 -11.75 2.07 -3.78
N ILE A 36 -10.77 2.13 -2.88
CA ILE A 36 -9.44 1.65 -3.19
C ILE A 36 -9.47 0.14 -3.41
N ALA A 37 -10.17 -0.58 -2.53
CA ALA A 37 -10.27 -2.03 -2.67
C ALA A 37 -10.94 -2.42 -3.97
N GLU A 38 -11.98 -1.70 -4.36
CA GLU A 38 -12.68 -1.97 -5.61
C GLU A 38 -11.76 -1.76 -6.80
N SER A 39 -10.91 -0.75 -6.75
CA SER A 39 -10.01 -0.47 -7.86
C SER A 39 -8.96 -1.57 -8.06
N PHE A 40 -8.72 -2.36 -7.03
CA PHE A 40 -7.79 -3.48 -7.11
C PHE A 40 -8.49 -4.82 -7.23
N ALA A 41 -9.82 -4.81 -7.28
CA ALA A 41 -10.63 -6.02 -7.33
C ALA A 41 -10.36 -6.91 -6.10
N ILE A 42 -10.23 -6.30 -4.94
CA ILE A 42 -10.07 -7.01 -3.68
C ILE A 42 -11.16 -6.55 -2.72
N GLN A 43 -11.33 -7.29 -1.63
CA GLN A 43 -12.32 -6.93 -0.63
C GLN A 43 -11.77 -5.85 0.29
N LYS A 44 -12.66 -4.98 0.75
CA LYS A 44 -12.27 -3.94 1.69
C LYS A 44 -11.60 -4.52 2.93
N PHE A 45 -12.10 -5.65 3.38
CA PHE A 45 -11.54 -6.33 4.55
C PHE A 45 -10.08 -6.73 4.30
N SER A 46 -9.81 -7.24 3.10
CA SER A 46 -8.44 -7.63 2.74
C SER A 46 -7.51 -6.45 2.72
N LEU A 47 -7.99 -5.32 2.21
CA LEU A 47 -7.19 -4.10 2.19
C LEU A 47 -6.87 -3.63 3.61
N GLN A 48 -7.89 -3.58 4.47
CA GLN A 48 -7.69 -3.12 5.84
C GLN A 48 -6.74 -4.03 6.60
N ARG A 49 -6.88 -5.33 6.39
CA ARG A 49 -6.00 -6.29 7.05
C ARG A 49 -4.56 -6.11 6.60
N CYS A 50 -4.36 -5.88 5.31
CA CYS A 50 -3.02 -5.69 4.76
C CYS A 50 -2.38 -4.43 5.33
N LEU A 51 -3.14 -3.34 5.40
CA LEU A 51 -2.63 -2.08 5.96
C LEU A 51 -2.24 -2.28 7.43
N LYS A 52 -3.05 -3.02 8.16
CA LYS A 52 -2.78 -3.30 9.56
C LYS A 52 -1.49 -4.11 9.70
N GLU A 53 -1.30 -5.10 8.84
CA GLU A 53 -0.08 -5.92 8.88
C GLU A 53 1.15 -5.08 8.55
N PHE A 54 1.05 -4.21 7.55
CA PHE A 54 2.17 -3.34 7.21
C PHE A 54 2.52 -2.42 8.37
N ALA A 55 1.52 -1.92 9.07
CA ALA A 55 1.75 -1.06 10.24
C ALA A 55 2.41 -1.85 11.37
N ALA A 56 1.96 -3.08 11.57
CA ALA A 56 2.54 -3.94 12.61
C ALA A 56 4.01 -4.26 12.30
N ASP A 57 4.35 -4.36 11.02
CA ASP A 57 5.71 -4.66 10.60
C ASP A 57 6.61 -3.42 10.58
N GLY A 58 6.05 -2.26 10.90
CA GLY A 58 6.83 -1.03 10.94
C GLY A 58 7.09 -0.43 9.57
N MET A 59 6.39 -0.88 8.55
CA MET A 59 6.57 -0.36 7.20
C MET A 59 5.85 0.94 6.99
N ILE A 60 4.69 1.09 7.61
CA ILE A 60 3.88 2.31 7.49
C ILE A 60 3.25 2.64 8.83
N ARG A 61 2.71 3.84 8.89
CA ARG A 61 1.85 4.26 9.99
C ARG A 61 0.56 4.76 9.38
N THR A 62 -0.56 4.43 10.00
CA THR A 62 -1.86 4.88 9.50
C THR A 62 -2.57 5.67 10.59
N ASN A 63 -3.30 6.69 10.16
CA ASN A 63 -4.11 7.50 11.06
C ASN A 63 -5.31 7.99 10.25
N GLY A 64 -6.40 7.21 10.31
CA GLY A 64 -7.54 7.50 9.46
C GLY A 64 -7.14 7.34 8.01
N LYS A 65 -7.24 8.41 7.25
CA LYS A 65 -6.85 8.39 5.84
C LYS A 65 -5.39 8.79 5.63
N GLN A 66 -4.70 9.12 6.70
CA GLN A 66 -3.30 9.50 6.58
C GLN A 66 -2.41 8.26 6.57
N ILE A 67 -1.48 8.22 5.65
CA ILE A 67 -0.50 7.15 5.53
C ILE A 67 0.88 7.76 5.59
N ILE A 68 1.75 7.20 6.42
CA ILE A 68 3.15 7.59 6.48
C ILE A 68 3.99 6.36 6.21
N ILE A 69 4.83 6.41 5.20
CA ILE A 69 5.72 5.30 4.89
C ILE A 69 6.95 5.43 5.77
N LEU A 70 7.15 4.45 6.64
CA LEU A 70 8.26 4.46 7.58
C LEU A 70 9.48 3.73 7.05
N ASP A 71 9.27 2.68 6.27
CA ASP A 71 10.37 1.87 5.73
C ASP A 71 10.08 1.59 4.25
N ARG A 72 10.52 2.52 3.43
CA ARG A 72 10.28 2.44 1.99
C ARG A 72 10.92 1.20 1.38
N GLU A 73 12.11 0.84 1.84
CA GLU A 73 12.80 -0.31 1.27
C GLU A 73 12.04 -1.61 1.50
N LYS A 74 11.51 -1.78 2.71
CA LYS A 74 10.70 -2.96 3.00
C LYS A 74 9.47 -2.99 2.13
N LEU A 75 8.84 -1.83 1.98
CA LEU A 75 7.63 -1.75 1.17
C LEU A 75 7.93 -2.06 -0.28
N MET A 76 9.04 -1.57 -0.79
CA MET A 76 9.46 -1.86 -2.17
C MET A 76 9.73 -3.35 -2.34
N ALA A 77 10.31 -3.98 -1.32
CA ALA A 77 10.56 -5.41 -1.39
C ALA A 77 9.26 -6.20 -1.48
N VAL A 78 8.25 -5.77 -0.72
CA VAL A 78 6.94 -6.43 -0.79
C VAL A 78 6.32 -6.22 -2.16
N ALA A 79 6.48 -5.05 -2.73
CA ALA A 79 5.93 -4.74 -4.05
C ALA A 79 6.76 -5.36 -5.17
N LYS A 80 7.94 -5.88 -4.85
CA LYS A 80 8.86 -6.48 -5.83
C LYS A 80 9.24 -5.48 -6.91
N MET A 81 9.49 -4.26 -6.51
CA MET A 81 9.86 -3.18 -7.42
C MET A 81 11.35 -2.89 -7.40
N THR A 82 12.12 -3.74 -6.79
CA THR A 82 13.56 -3.62 -6.87
C THR A 82 13.98 -3.91 -8.26
N GLU A 83 14.38 -3.58 -9.00
CA GLU A 83 14.69 -4.06 -10.16
C GLU A 83 15.49 -4.29 -10.75
N LYS A 84 15.65 -4.76 -10.97
CA LYS A 84 16.31 -5.10 -11.50
C LYS A 84 16.54 -4.82 -12.40
#